data_a2caf9a352b6fab18b34736d0c7dfeed
#
_entry.id   a2caf9a352b6fab18b34736d0c7dfeed
#
_cell.length_a   1.000
_cell.length_b   1.000
_cell.length_c   1.000
_cell.angle_alpha   90.00
_cell.angle_beta   90.00
_cell.angle_gamma   90.00
#
_symmetry.space_group_name_H-M   'P 1'
#
loop_
_entity.id
_entity.type
_entity.pdbx_description
1 polymer ?
#
loop_
_entity_poly.entity_id
_entity_poly.type
_entity_poly.pdbx_seq_one_letter_code
_entity_poly.pdbx_strand_id
1 'polypeptide(L)'
;MAKFKIQRAKGREGSTIYTYTANGHNECVATRLWDKEGGGPNDIEGGKMIMGITWFTPGGSIDYSSNPMESIYYVLEGEMTMTIEGGEPVLLKAGDSFHCVGGVSKSAVNTGEVGTKMLVCLLPPQD
;
A
#
# COMPACT_ATOMS: atom_id res chain seq x y z
N MET A 1 -23.12 3.34 16.54
CA MET A 1 -22.12 3.40 15.48
C MET A 1 -21.03 4.39 15.84
N ALA A 2 -19.80 3.99 15.80
CA ALA A 2 -18.68 4.88 16.04
C ALA A 2 -18.40 5.71 14.78
N LYS A 3 -18.19 7.02 14.95
CA LYS A 3 -17.81 7.92 13.85
C LYS A 3 -16.31 7.93 13.63
N PHE A 4 -15.57 7.29 14.51
CA PHE A 4 -14.12 7.15 14.39
C PHE A 4 -13.69 5.88 15.11
N LYS A 5 -12.52 5.41 14.75
CA LYS A 5 -11.83 4.32 15.44
C LYS A 5 -10.38 4.70 15.61
N ILE A 6 -9.73 4.07 16.59
CA ILE A 6 -8.30 4.21 16.79
C ILE A 6 -7.65 2.87 16.49
N GLN A 7 -6.60 2.88 15.67
CA GLN A 7 -5.81 1.70 15.41
C GLN A 7 -4.56 1.71 16.27
N ARG A 8 -4.32 0.63 16.98
CA ARG A 8 -3.08 0.48 17.76
C ARG A 8 -2.01 -0.16 16.90
N ALA A 9 -0.75 0.04 17.29
CA ALA A 9 0.37 -0.58 16.57
C ALA A 9 0.21 -2.10 16.60
N LYS A 10 0.67 -2.75 15.54
CA LYS A 10 0.59 -4.21 15.40
C LYS A 10 1.22 -4.88 16.61
N GLY A 11 0.54 -5.87 17.17
CA GLY A 11 0.98 -6.59 18.35
C GLY A 11 0.53 -5.99 19.68
N ARG A 12 -0.03 -4.78 19.67
CA ARG A 12 -0.60 -4.18 20.88
C ARG A 12 -2.05 -4.62 21.05
N GLU A 13 -2.49 -4.66 22.32
CA GLU A 13 -3.88 -4.93 22.62
C GLU A 13 -4.78 -3.92 21.92
N GLY A 14 -5.85 -4.41 21.28
CA GLY A 14 -6.78 -3.59 20.54
C GLY A 14 -6.40 -3.37 19.07
N SER A 15 -5.24 -3.85 18.64
CA SER A 15 -4.85 -3.76 17.24
C SER A 15 -5.64 -4.75 16.38
N THR A 16 -6.13 -4.28 15.24
CA THR A 16 -6.75 -5.12 14.21
C THR A 16 -5.90 -5.17 12.95
N ILE A 17 -4.66 -4.67 13.02
CA ILE A 17 -3.72 -4.71 11.89
C ILE A 17 -3.39 -6.17 11.57
N TYR A 18 -3.46 -6.52 10.29
CA TYR A 18 -3.09 -7.85 9.83
C TYR A 18 -2.13 -7.78 8.64
N THR A 19 -1.35 -8.84 8.46
CA THR A 19 -0.44 -8.97 7.33
C THR A 19 -1.03 -9.94 6.32
N TYR A 20 -0.70 -9.73 5.06
CA TYR A 20 -1.12 -10.62 4.00
C TYR A 20 -0.12 -10.57 2.84
N THR A 21 -0.18 -11.61 2.00
CA THR A 21 0.54 -11.61 0.72
C THR A 21 -0.50 -11.70 -0.38
N ALA A 22 -0.27 -10.99 -1.46
CA ALA A 22 -1.16 -10.99 -2.62
C ALA A 22 -0.42 -11.57 -3.83
N ASN A 23 -1.18 -11.99 -4.83
CA ASN A 23 -0.59 -12.44 -6.08
C ASN A 23 0.25 -11.29 -6.68
N GLY A 24 1.41 -11.63 -7.21
CA GLY A 24 2.32 -10.65 -7.79
C GLY A 24 3.20 -9.93 -6.77
N HIS A 25 3.05 -10.22 -5.47
CA HIS A 25 3.91 -9.69 -4.41
C HIS A 25 5.07 -10.67 -4.21
N ASN A 26 6.30 -10.19 -4.39
CA ASN A 26 7.51 -11.02 -4.31
C ASN A 26 8.43 -10.45 -3.23
N GLU A 27 8.74 -11.27 -2.23
CA GLU A 27 9.62 -10.89 -1.12
C GLU A 27 9.20 -9.55 -0.50
N CYS A 28 7.91 -9.39 -0.29
CA CYS A 28 7.35 -8.25 0.40
C CYS A 28 6.15 -8.69 1.22
N VAL A 29 5.88 -7.93 2.28
CA VAL A 29 4.78 -8.19 3.19
C VAL A 29 3.92 -6.94 3.27
N ALA A 30 2.63 -7.10 2.96
CA ALA A 30 1.67 -6.03 3.11
C ALA A 30 0.97 -6.13 4.47
N THR A 31 0.72 -4.99 5.09
CA THR A 31 -0.10 -4.90 6.29
C THR A 31 -1.28 -3.99 6.01
N ARG A 32 -2.44 -4.33 6.55
CA ARG A 32 -3.63 -3.52 6.40
C ARG A 32 -3.95 -2.84 7.72
N LEU A 33 -3.87 -1.50 7.73
CA LEU A 33 -4.19 -0.68 8.89
C LEU A 33 -5.68 -0.35 8.93
N TRP A 34 -6.22 0.02 7.77
CA TRP A 34 -7.63 0.41 7.64
C TRP A 34 -8.24 -0.17 6.39
N ASP A 35 -9.46 -0.66 6.51
CA ASP A 35 -10.28 -1.11 5.39
C ASP A 35 -11.40 -0.10 5.15
N LYS A 36 -11.94 -0.12 3.94
CA LYS A 36 -13.20 0.56 3.65
C LYS A 36 -14.34 -0.19 4.33
N GLU A 37 -15.49 0.44 4.47
CA GLU A 37 -16.69 -0.20 5.01
C GLU A 37 -16.95 -1.54 4.32
N GLY A 38 -17.13 -2.57 5.14
CA GLY A 38 -17.36 -3.93 4.65
C GLY A 38 -16.13 -4.65 4.12
N GLY A 39 -14.95 -4.02 4.18
CA GLY A 39 -13.74 -4.57 3.58
C GLY A 39 -12.93 -5.49 4.49
N GLY A 40 -13.10 -5.40 5.80
CA GLY A 40 -12.31 -6.23 6.72
C GLY A 40 -12.50 -5.86 8.18
N PRO A 41 -11.68 -6.45 9.06
CA PRO A 41 -11.87 -6.32 10.52
C PRO A 41 -11.57 -4.93 11.08
N ASN A 42 -10.91 -4.08 10.32
CA ASN A 42 -10.56 -2.73 10.75
C ASN A 42 -11.26 -1.65 9.93
N ASP A 43 -12.44 -1.96 9.44
CA ASP A 43 -13.27 -1.00 8.72
C ASP A 43 -14.02 -0.09 9.69
N ILE A 44 -14.58 0.97 9.16
CA ILE A 44 -15.48 1.86 9.87
C ILE A 44 -16.69 2.15 8.97
N GLU A 45 -17.87 2.24 9.58
CA GLU A 45 -19.08 2.53 8.83
C GLU A 45 -18.96 3.88 8.12
N GLY A 46 -19.27 3.88 6.82
CA GLY A 46 -19.09 5.05 5.98
C GLY A 46 -17.67 5.26 5.48
N GLY A 47 -16.72 4.44 5.91
CA GLY A 47 -15.34 4.54 5.49
C GLY A 47 -15.15 4.15 4.02
N LYS A 48 -14.36 4.92 3.28
CA LYS A 48 -14.14 4.71 1.86
C LYS A 48 -12.70 4.40 1.51
N MET A 49 -11.78 4.71 2.40
CA MET A 49 -10.34 4.62 2.16
C MET A 49 -9.76 3.34 2.74
N ILE A 50 -8.73 2.87 2.09
CA ILE A 50 -7.93 1.73 2.53
C ILE A 50 -6.52 2.26 2.78
N MET A 51 -5.90 1.85 3.88
CA MET A 51 -4.54 2.25 4.19
C MET A 51 -3.74 1.05 4.68
N GLY A 52 -2.53 0.95 4.19
CA GLY A 52 -1.63 -0.11 4.62
C GLY A 52 -0.17 0.30 4.52
N ILE A 53 0.68 -0.56 5.02
CA ILE A 53 2.13 -0.40 4.90
C ILE A 53 2.67 -1.69 4.31
N THR A 54 3.51 -1.56 3.29
CA THR A 54 4.17 -2.69 2.66
C THR A 54 5.67 -2.60 2.92
N TRP A 55 6.25 -3.71 3.34
CA TRP A 55 7.67 -3.86 3.59
C TRP A 55 8.27 -4.70 2.47
N PHE A 56 9.37 -4.21 1.89
CA PHE A 56 10.08 -4.90 0.81
C PHE A 56 11.50 -5.18 1.25
N THR A 57 11.95 -6.42 1.09
CA THR A 57 13.38 -6.71 1.19
C THR A 57 14.08 -6.18 -0.07
N PRO A 58 15.42 -6.02 -0.08
CA PRO A 58 16.11 -5.66 -1.32
C PRO A 58 15.76 -6.65 -2.43
N GLY A 59 15.36 -6.14 -3.58
CA GLY A 59 14.87 -6.96 -4.69
C GLY A 59 13.40 -7.36 -4.59
N GLY A 60 12.75 -7.09 -3.45
CA GLY A 60 11.31 -7.35 -3.32
C GLY A 60 10.52 -6.49 -4.28
N SER A 61 9.41 -7.02 -4.78
CA SER A 61 8.69 -6.37 -5.87
C SER A 61 7.20 -6.67 -5.87
N ILE A 62 6.48 -5.81 -6.59
CA ILE A 62 5.10 -6.05 -6.98
C ILE A 62 5.09 -6.07 -8.50
N ASP A 63 4.63 -7.18 -9.09
CA ASP A 63 4.54 -7.34 -10.54
C ASP A 63 3.57 -6.34 -11.14
N TYR A 64 3.70 -6.09 -12.44
CA TYR A 64 2.74 -5.25 -13.16
C TYR A 64 1.32 -5.72 -12.88
N SER A 65 0.51 -4.80 -12.43
CA SER A 65 -0.91 -5.06 -12.19
C SER A 65 -1.66 -3.74 -12.23
N SER A 66 -2.94 -3.83 -12.50
CA SER A 66 -3.84 -2.69 -12.41
C SER A 66 -5.03 -3.07 -11.54
N ASN A 67 -5.61 -2.06 -10.92
CA ASN A 67 -6.87 -2.21 -10.22
C ASN A 67 -7.67 -0.91 -10.42
N PRO A 68 -8.97 -0.90 -10.13
CA PRO A 68 -9.79 0.30 -10.36
C PRO A 68 -9.59 1.39 -9.31
N MET A 69 -8.77 1.17 -8.30
CA MET A 69 -8.60 2.11 -7.20
C MET A 69 -7.63 3.23 -7.54
N GLU A 70 -7.93 4.43 -7.09
CA GLU A 70 -6.96 5.51 -7.04
C GLU A 70 -5.98 5.20 -5.91
N SER A 71 -4.69 5.47 -6.11
CA SER A 71 -3.66 5.11 -5.13
C SER A 71 -2.66 6.22 -4.92
N ILE A 72 -2.20 6.31 -3.66
CA ILE A 72 -1.09 7.16 -3.28
C ILE A 72 -0.11 6.28 -2.52
N TYR A 73 1.16 6.35 -2.90
CA TYR A 73 2.26 5.64 -2.25
C TYR A 73 3.23 6.66 -1.70
N TYR A 74 3.67 6.46 -0.47
CA TYR A 74 4.64 7.33 0.19
C TYR A 74 5.77 6.48 0.75
N VAL A 75 7.01 6.76 0.34
CA VAL A 75 8.18 6.02 0.81
C VAL A 75 8.56 6.54 2.19
N LEU A 76 8.43 5.70 3.20
CA LEU A 76 8.78 6.04 4.59
C LEU A 76 10.27 5.79 4.86
N GLU A 77 10.81 4.69 4.32
CA GLU A 77 12.21 4.29 4.50
C GLU A 77 12.68 3.58 3.24
N GLY A 78 13.94 3.75 2.88
CA GLY A 78 14.55 3.07 1.75
C GLY A 78 14.25 3.75 0.42
N GLU A 79 14.23 2.95 -0.63
CA GLU A 79 14.01 3.41 -2.00
C GLU A 79 13.04 2.48 -2.72
N MET A 80 12.37 3.00 -3.74
CA MET A 80 11.43 2.23 -4.54
C MET A 80 11.48 2.71 -5.98
N THR A 81 11.60 1.80 -6.93
CA THR A 81 11.46 2.13 -8.34
C THR A 81 10.07 1.74 -8.80
N MET A 82 9.30 2.74 -9.22
CA MET A 82 7.95 2.57 -9.75
C MET A 82 7.99 2.71 -11.27
N THR A 83 7.26 1.86 -11.96
CA THR A 83 7.17 1.92 -13.42
C THR A 83 5.71 1.79 -13.84
N ILE A 84 5.23 2.75 -14.62
CA ILE A 84 3.96 2.64 -15.33
C ILE A 84 4.25 1.82 -16.58
N GLU A 85 3.43 0.84 -16.91
CA GLU A 85 3.61 0.01 -18.09
C GLU A 85 3.74 0.89 -19.33
N GLY A 86 4.84 0.69 -20.07
CA GLY A 86 5.16 1.50 -21.24
C GLY A 86 5.87 2.81 -20.94
N GLY A 87 6.09 3.13 -19.65
CA GLY A 87 6.78 4.35 -19.24
C GLY A 87 8.19 4.08 -18.73
N GLU A 88 8.87 5.15 -18.35
CA GLU A 88 10.21 5.07 -17.78
C GLU A 88 10.16 4.76 -16.30
N PRO A 89 11.12 3.99 -15.77
CA PRO A 89 11.23 3.77 -14.33
C PRO A 89 11.47 5.09 -13.59
N VAL A 90 10.83 5.24 -12.43
CA VAL A 90 10.98 6.42 -11.57
C VAL A 90 11.49 5.95 -10.22
N LEU A 91 12.65 6.46 -9.81
CA LEU A 91 13.21 6.18 -8.49
C LEU A 91 12.60 7.12 -7.46
N LEU A 92 12.02 6.55 -6.41
CA LEU A 92 11.48 7.28 -5.27
C LEU A 92 12.35 7.00 -4.05
N LYS A 93 12.70 8.03 -3.32
CA LYS A 93 13.46 7.94 -2.07
C LYS A 93 12.56 8.28 -0.90
N ALA A 94 13.01 8.02 0.31
CA ALA A 94 12.25 8.35 1.52
C ALA A 94 11.78 9.81 1.48
N GLY A 95 10.50 10.00 1.70
CA GLY A 95 9.86 11.31 1.60
C GLY A 95 9.20 11.60 0.26
N ASP A 96 9.50 10.80 -0.77
CA ASP A 96 8.85 10.94 -2.07
C ASP A 96 7.51 10.20 -2.10
N SER A 97 6.61 10.66 -2.93
CA SER A 97 5.31 10.03 -3.10
C SER A 97 4.94 9.90 -4.57
N PHE A 98 3.98 9.01 -4.83
CA PHE A 98 3.54 8.66 -6.17
C PHE A 98 2.02 8.52 -6.16
N HIS A 99 1.36 9.22 -7.07
CA HIS A 99 -0.09 9.16 -7.23
C HIS A 99 -0.43 8.49 -8.55
N CYS A 100 -1.44 7.61 -8.54
CA CYS A 100 -1.89 6.94 -9.75
C CYS A 100 -3.42 6.83 -9.74
N VAL A 101 -4.03 7.17 -10.86
CA VAL A 101 -5.47 6.95 -11.04
C VAL A 101 -5.75 5.47 -11.26
N GLY A 102 -6.99 5.07 -11.08
CA GLY A 102 -7.39 3.68 -11.27
C GLY A 102 -7.23 3.21 -12.71
N GLY A 103 -7.00 1.93 -12.88
CA GLY A 103 -6.90 1.29 -14.20
C GLY A 103 -5.54 1.33 -14.86
N VAL A 104 -4.55 1.94 -14.23
CA VAL A 104 -3.19 2.04 -14.77
C VAL A 104 -2.36 0.87 -14.28
N SER A 105 -1.75 0.13 -15.21
CA SER A 105 -0.85 -0.98 -14.87
C SER A 105 0.51 -0.44 -14.44
N LYS A 106 0.99 -0.87 -13.29
CA LYS A 106 2.25 -0.41 -12.72
C LYS A 106 2.93 -1.51 -11.95
N SER A 107 4.23 -1.37 -11.78
CA SER A 107 5.05 -2.26 -10.97
C SER A 107 5.87 -1.45 -9.97
N ALA A 108 6.35 -2.14 -8.94
CA ALA A 108 7.21 -1.55 -7.92
C ALA A 108 8.33 -2.53 -7.59
N VAL A 109 9.56 -2.04 -7.50
CA VAL A 109 10.71 -2.87 -7.15
C VAL A 109 11.59 -2.11 -6.17
N ASN A 110 11.98 -2.78 -5.08
CA ASN A 110 13.00 -2.22 -4.20
C ASN A 110 14.36 -2.43 -4.85
N THR A 111 14.88 -1.39 -5.50
CA THR A 111 16.17 -1.40 -6.18
C THR A 111 17.32 -0.96 -5.28
N GLY A 112 17.03 -0.65 -4.01
CA GLY A 112 18.02 -0.25 -3.03
C GLY A 112 18.73 -1.42 -2.36
N GLU A 113 19.66 -1.10 -1.47
CA GLU A 113 20.43 -2.10 -0.74
C GLU A 113 19.86 -2.43 0.64
N VAL A 114 18.87 -1.67 1.09
CA VAL A 114 18.21 -1.84 2.38
C VAL A 114 16.72 -2.07 2.17
N GLY A 115 16.04 -2.53 3.21
CA GLY A 115 14.59 -2.72 3.15
C GLY A 115 13.85 -1.41 2.92
N THR A 116 12.73 -1.48 2.23
CA THR A 116 11.87 -0.33 1.96
C THR A 116 10.54 -0.50 2.68
N LYS A 117 10.09 0.59 3.27
CA LYS A 117 8.80 0.68 3.95
C LYS A 117 7.97 1.73 3.23
N MET A 118 6.82 1.33 2.73
CA MET A 118 5.97 2.21 1.91
C MET A 118 4.56 2.27 2.47
N LEU A 119 4.07 3.49 2.67
CA LEU A 119 2.67 3.72 3.04
C LEU A 119 1.84 3.68 1.76
N VAL A 120 0.72 2.98 1.81
CA VAL A 120 -0.18 2.80 0.67
C VAL A 120 -1.56 3.25 1.07
N CYS A 121 -2.11 4.20 0.32
CA CYS A 121 -3.49 4.67 0.47
C CYS A 121 -4.25 4.36 -0.81
N LEU A 122 -5.41 3.72 -0.67
CA LEU A 122 -6.23 3.32 -1.81
C LEU A 122 -7.64 3.86 -1.63
N LEU A 123 -8.22 4.35 -2.71
CA LEU A 123 -9.61 4.80 -2.74
C LEU A 123 -10.33 4.05 -3.86
N PRO A 124 -11.26 3.14 -3.52
CA PRO A 124 -12.08 2.47 -4.52
C PRO A 124 -12.92 3.48 -5.31
N PRO A 125 -13.35 3.11 -6.53
CA PRO A 125 -14.21 3.98 -7.31
C PRO A 125 -15.44 4.41 -6.51
N GLN A 126 -15.81 5.68 -6.64
CA GLN A 126 -16.99 6.25 -5.98
C GLN A 126 -18.13 6.35 -6.99
N ASP A 127 -19.31 6.00 -6.54
CA ASP A 127 -20.53 6.07 -7.36
C ASP A 127 -21.09 7.49 -7.39
#